data_40dfcadcad964a6d830cbccd848d59e8
#
_entry.id   40dfcadcad964a6d830cbccd848d59e8
#
_cell.length_a   1.000
_cell.length_b   1.000
_cell.length_c   1.000
_cell.angle_alpha   90.00
_cell.angle_beta   90.00
_cell.angle_gamma   90.00
#
_symmetry.space_group_name_H-M   'P 1'
#
loop_
_entity.id
_entity.type
_entity.pdbx_description
1 polymer ?
#
loop_
_entity_poly.entity_id
_entity_poly.type
_entity_poly.pdbx_seq_one_letter_code
_entity_poly.pdbx_strand_id
1 'polypeptide(L)'
;SGKEADVFVVRCGSEIRCAKVYKEAMKRSFKQAVTYQEGRKVRNSRRNRAMEKGSKYGRKQTEEIWQNAEVDALYKLAGAGVRVPTPYGCIDGVLLMELICDADGDVAPRLGDVTMSAEQAVEDHRLVMLYVVRMLCVGIVHGDLSEFNVLLDEQGPVIIDLPQAVNAAANNQAESMLSRDVNNMTNYYGQFAPELLGTRYAKEIWELYEAGKLDPDIELTGKFHEDEHSADVNAVLTEISAAIQEEEARLERMKPDEL
;
A
#
# COMPACT_ATOMS: atom_id res chain seq x y z
N SER A 1 12.73 -11.56 -13.04
CA SER A 1 13.71 -10.50 -12.87
C SER A 1 13.00 -9.15 -12.98
N GLY A 2 12.90 -8.42 -11.89
CA GLY A 2 12.31 -7.08 -11.81
C GLY A 2 13.36 -5.96 -11.88
N LYS A 3 12.90 -4.71 -11.85
CA LYS A 3 13.80 -3.53 -11.82
C LYS A 3 14.61 -3.42 -10.53
N GLU A 4 14.11 -3.98 -9.43
CA GLU A 4 14.63 -3.81 -8.07
C GLU A 4 15.39 -5.02 -7.53
N ALA A 5 15.02 -6.23 -7.95
CA ALA A 5 15.64 -7.47 -7.50
C ALA A 5 15.57 -8.57 -8.56
N ASP A 6 16.45 -9.54 -8.43
CA ASP A 6 16.38 -10.81 -9.15
C ASP A 6 15.91 -11.90 -8.20
N VAL A 7 15.01 -12.76 -8.68
CA VAL A 7 14.41 -13.83 -7.90
C VAL A 7 14.92 -15.17 -8.45
N PHE A 8 15.38 -16.02 -7.54
CA PHE A 8 15.93 -17.34 -7.84
C PHE A 8 15.23 -18.41 -7.04
N VAL A 9 14.98 -19.55 -7.67
CA VAL A 9 14.62 -20.78 -6.96
C VAL A 9 15.92 -21.44 -6.46
N VAL A 10 15.99 -21.69 -5.17
CA VAL A 10 17.20 -22.23 -4.51
C VAL A 10 16.86 -23.47 -3.70
N ARG A 11 17.83 -24.39 -3.59
CA ARG A 11 17.70 -25.57 -2.76
C ARG A 11 18.39 -25.33 -1.41
N CYS A 12 17.63 -25.52 -0.32
CA CYS A 12 18.13 -25.45 1.06
C CYS A 12 17.97 -26.82 1.72
N GLY A 13 18.98 -27.69 1.59
CA GLY A 13 18.89 -29.08 2.04
C GLY A 13 17.91 -29.87 1.15
N SER A 14 16.86 -30.41 1.75
CA SER A 14 15.75 -31.10 1.04
C SER A 14 14.66 -30.17 0.55
N GLU A 15 14.63 -28.91 0.98
CA GLU A 15 13.55 -27.96 0.68
C GLU A 15 13.94 -27.05 -0.49
N ILE A 16 12.93 -26.66 -1.27
CA ILE A 16 13.05 -25.65 -2.31
C ILE A 16 12.48 -24.34 -1.78
N ARG A 17 13.19 -23.24 -2.00
CA ARG A 17 12.86 -21.92 -1.49
C ARG A 17 13.07 -20.86 -2.55
N CYS A 18 12.60 -19.65 -2.28
CA CYS A 18 12.79 -18.47 -3.10
C CYS A 18 13.86 -17.57 -2.47
N ALA A 19 14.86 -17.15 -3.28
CA ALA A 19 15.85 -16.16 -2.89
C ALA A 19 15.66 -14.88 -3.72
N LYS A 20 15.32 -13.77 -3.07
CA LYS A 20 15.22 -12.44 -3.69
C LYS A 20 16.54 -11.69 -3.43
N VAL A 21 17.28 -11.43 -4.52
CA VAL A 21 18.58 -10.75 -4.48
C VAL A 21 18.39 -9.31 -4.94
N TYR A 22 18.55 -8.36 -4.03
CA TYR A 22 18.36 -6.95 -4.32
C TYR A 22 19.48 -6.37 -5.17
N LYS A 23 19.11 -5.60 -6.20
CA LYS A 23 20.06 -4.89 -7.06
C LYS A 23 20.54 -3.63 -6.37
N GLU A 24 21.82 -3.26 -6.59
CA GLU A 24 22.39 -2.04 -6.01
C GLU A 24 21.59 -0.77 -6.38
N ALA A 25 21.47 0.17 -5.45
CA ALA A 25 20.69 1.40 -5.54
C ALA A 25 21.01 2.31 -6.73
N MET A 26 22.10 2.09 -7.45
CA MET A 26 22.52 2.91 -8.59
C MET A 26 21.57 2.91 -9.79
N LYS A 27 20.60 1.97 -9.85
CA LYS A 27 19.69 1.78 -10.98
C LYS A 27 18.27 2.28 -10.74
N ARG A 28 17.94 2.79 -9.54
CA ARG A 28 16.56 3.20 -9.17
C ARG A 28 16.24 4.64 -9.55
N SER A 29 15.01 4.87 -10.04
CA SER A 29 14.54 6.23 -10.38
C SER A 29 14.28 7.06 -9.13
N PHE A 30 14.91 8.24 -9.03
CA PHE A 30 14.87 9.16 -7.88
C PHE A 30 13.48 9.74 -7.56
N LYS A 31 12.57 9.82 -8.55
CA LYS A 31 11.28 10.49 -8.40
C LYS A 31 10.25 9.70 -7.58
N GLN A 32 10.28 8.36 -7.60
CA GLN A 32 9.36 7.53 -6.82
C GLN A 32 9.81 7.37 -5.36
N ALA A 33 11.11 7.48 -5.09
CA ALA A 33 11.67 7.28 -3.75
C ALA A 33 11.15 8.28 -2.69
N VAL A 34 10.82 9.51 -3.07
CA VAL A 34 10.40 10.57 -2.13
C VAL A 34 9.03 10.26 -1.52
N THR A 35 8.08 9.83 -2.34
CA THR A 35 6.69 9.53 -1.91
C THR A 35 6.61 8.37 -0.92
N TYR A 36 7.45 7.34 -1.11
CA TYR A 36 7.49 6.15 -0.25
C TYR A 36 8.41 6.29 0.97
N GLN A 37 9.23 7.33 1.05
CA GLN A 37 10.09 7.60 2.21
C GLN A 37 9.39 8.38 3.31
N GLU A 38 8.25 8.99 3.04
CA GLU A 38 7.47 9.71 4.03
C GLU A 38 7.04 8.76 5.16
N GLY A 39 7.35 9.12 6.40
CA GLY A 39 7.09 8.30 7.58
C GLY A 39 8.22 7.34 8.00
N ARG A 40 9.25 7.11 7.18
CA ARG A 40 10.41 6.29 7.53
C ARG A 40 11.46 7.14 8.26
N LYS A 41 11.35 7.26 9.60
CA LYS A 41 12.27 8.10 10.41
C LYS A 41 13.65 7.44 10.58
N VAL A 42 14.70 8.15 10.16
CA VAL A 42 16.09 7.81 10.49
C VAL A 42 16.55 8.69 11.65
N ARG A 43 16.89 8.09 12.79
CA ARG A 43 17.29 8.79 14.04
C ARG A 43 18.61 9.56 13.96
N ASN A 44 19.39 9.40 12.88
CA ASN A 44 20.72 10.00 12.76
C ASN A 44 20.75 11.09 11.69
N SER A 45 20.93 12.35 12.10
CA SER A 45 20.94 13.54 11.23
C SER A 45 22.06 13.54 10.16
N ARG A 46 23.18 12.87 10.40
CA ARG A 46 24.27 12.73 9.39
C ARG A 46 23.87 11.73 8.29
N ARG A 47 23.20 10.63 8.66
CA ARG A 47 22.65 9.65 7.71
C ARG A 47 21.59 10.30 6.81
N ASN A 48 20.66 11.06 7.40
CA ASN A 48 19.62 11.77 6.64
C ASN A 48 20.23 12.70 5.60
N ARG A 49 21.19 13.56 5.98
CA ARG A 49 21.85 14.48 5.03
C ARG A 49 22.62 13.75 3.92
N ALA A 50 23.21 12.57 4.22
CA ALA A 50 23.90 11.77 3.21
C ALA A 50 22.93 11.12 2.21
N MET A 51 21.75 10.69 2.69
CA MET A 51 20.67 10.15 1.86
C MET A 51 20.07 11.24 0.95
N GLU A 52 19.75 12.42 1.51
CA GLU A 52 19.24 13.60 0.77
C GLU A 52 20.20 14.06 -0.33
N LYS A 53 21.51 14.02 -0.08
CA LYS A 53 22.54 14.40 -1.08
C LYS A 53 22.78 13.34 -2.15
N GLY A 54 22.15 12.15 -2.06
CA GLY A 54 22.31 11.08 -3.04
C GLY A 54 23.74 10.56 -3.20
N SER A 55 24.59 10.71 -2.17
CA SER A 55 25.96 10.19 -2.17
C SER A 55 25.95 8.65 -2.28
N LYS A 56 27.08 8.04 -2.74
CA LYS A 56 27.20 6.57 -2.80
C LYS A 56 26.90 5.91 -1.46
N TYR A 57 27.37 6.50 -0.36
CA TYR A 57 27.06 6.06 0.99
C TYR A 57 25.58 6.26 1.34
N GLY A 58 24.99 7.41 1.03
CA GLY A 58 23.57 7.69 1.26
C GLY A 58 22.65 6.73 0.51
N ARG A 59 22.97 6.42 -0.74
CA ARG A 59 22.23 5.45 -1.56
C ARG A 59 22.26 4.04 -0.95
N LYS A 60 23.44 3.56 -0.52
CA LYS A 60 23.56 2.27 0.18
C LYS A 60 22.72 2.23 1.46
N GLN A 61 22.73 3.31 2.26
CA GLN A 61 21.93 3.40 3.47
C GLN A 61 20.42 3.42 3.18
N THR A 62 19.99 4.08 2.13
CA THR A 62 18.60 4.08 1.68
C THR A 62 18.16 2.65 1.31
N GLU A 63 19.00 1.91 0.61
CA GLU A 63 18.74 0.53 0.20
C GLU A 63 18.63 -0.41 1.38
N GLU A 64 19.56 -0.35 2.34
CA GLU A 64 19.50 -1.16 3.56
C GLU A 64 18.21 -0.90 4.35
N ILE A 65 17.74 0.35 4.39
CA ILE A 65 16.46 0.70 5.06
C ILE A 65 15.28 0.09 4.31
N TRP A 66 15.28 0.09 2.98
CA TRP A 66 14.21 -0.47 2.18
C TRP A 66 14.14 -2.00 2.29
N GLN A 67 15.29 -2.68 2.19
CA GLN A 67 15.39 -4.12 2.37
C GLN A 67 14.87 -4.55 3.75
N ASN A 68 15.31 -3.85 4.81
CA ASN A 68 14.84 -4.11 6.17
C ASN A 68 13.33 -3.84 6.30
N ALA A 69 12.81 -2.78 5.67
CA ALA A 69 11.39 -2.46 5.73
C ALA A 69 10.51 -3.51 5.02
N GLU A 70 10.95 -4.07 3.89
CA GLU A 70 10.25 -5.17 3.22
C GLU A 70 10.26 -6.44 4.07
N VAL A 71 11.41 -6.80 4.64
CA VAL A 71 11.52 -7.96 5.53
C VAL A 71 10.66 -7.80 6.78
N ASP A 72 10.71 -6.64 7.42
CA ASP A 72 9.87 -6.31 8.59
C ASP A 72 8.37 -6.35 8.25
N ALA A 73 8.00 -5.87 7.05
CA ALA A 73 6.62 -5.92 6.56
C ALA A 73 6.16 -7.38 6.37
N LEU A 74 6.98 -8.23 5.73
CA LEU A 74 6.66 -9.65 5.55
C LEU A 74 6.39 -10.36 6.89
N TYR A 75 7.27 -10.19 7.89
CA TYR A 75 7.06 -10.79 9.22
C TYR A 75 5.79 -10.26 9.89
N LYS A 76 5.53 -8.95 9.82
CA LYS A 76 4.32 -8.35 10.38
C LYS A 76 3.05 -8.89 9.71
N LEU A 77 3.05 -8.98 8.38
CA LEU A 77 1.89 -9.41 7.62
C LEU A 77 1.61 -10.89 7.82
N ALA A 78 2.64 -11.75 7.81
CA ALA A 78 2.49 -13.15 8.14
C ALA A 78 1.91 -13.34 9.55
N GLY A 79 2.40 -12.56 10.54
CA GLY A 79 1.87 -12.56 11.91
C GLY A 79 0.43 -12.04 12.04
N ALA A 80 -0.02 -11.21 11.10
CA ALA A 80 -1.39 -10.67 11.04
C ALA A 80 -2.36 -11.58 10.26
N GLY A 81 -1.92 -12.74 9.79
CA GLY A 81 -2.74 -13.66 9.01
C GLY A 81 -2.99 -13.22 7.58
N VAL A 82 -2.13 -12.37 7.02
CA VAL A 82 -2.10 -12.06 5.59
C VAL A 82 -1.29 -13.13 4.89
N ARG A 83 -1.81 -13.70 3.80
CA ARG A 83 -1.08 -14.68 3.01
C ARG A 83 0.00 -13.96 2.19
N VAL A 84 1.23 -14.04 2.68
CA VAL A 84 2.46 -13.57 2.04
C VAL A 84 3.49 -14.69 2.08
N PRO A 85 4.52 -14.71 1.21
CA PRO A 85 5.61 -15.68 1.32
C PRO A 85 6.25 -15.62 2.70
N THR A 86 6.32 -16.76 3.40
CA THR A 86 6.92 -16.86 4.73
C THR A 86 8.40 -16.47 4.65
N PRO A 87 8.87 -15.42 5.34
CA PRO A 87 10.28 -15.04 5.34
C PRO A 87 11.08 -15.95 6.27
N TYR A 88 12.24 -16.42 5.79
CA TYR A 88 13.18 -17.25 6.59
C TYR A 88 14.40 -16.47 7.07
N GLY A 89 14.68 -15.32 6.46
CA GLY A 89 15.77 -14.43 6.86
C GLY A 89 16.31 -13.59 5.72
N CYS A 90 17.05 -12.55 6.06
CA CYS A 90 17.73 -11.69 5.10
C CYS A 90 19.19 -11.51 5.51
N ILE A 91 20.13 -11.91 4.64
CA ILE A 91 21.57 -11.82 4.88
C ILE A 91 22.22 -11.24 3.62
N ASP A 92 23.05 -10.22 3.81
CA ASP A 92 23.85 -9.58 2.74
C ASP A 92 23.03 -9.18 1.49
N GLY A 93 21.80 -8.69 1.68
CA GLY A 93 20.94 -8.28 0.60
C GLY A 93 20.26 -9.43 -0.15
N VAL A 94 20.25 -10.61 0.45
CA VAL A 94 19.50 -11.78 -0.04
C VAL A 94 18.40 -12.13 0.95
N LEU A 95 17.15 -11.93 0.56
CA LEU A 95 15.98 -12.37 1.31
C LEU A 95 15.64 -13.80 0.91
N LEU A 96 15.70 -14.72 1.87
CA LEU A 96 15.23 -16.09 1.72
C LEU A 96 13.80 -16.20 2.23
N MET A 97 12.91 -16.74 1.40
CA MET A 97 11.47 -16.84 1.71
C MET A 97 10.88 -18.11 1.08
N GLU A 98 9.63 -18.38 1.43
CA GLU A 98 8.81 -19.44 0.86
C GLU A 98 8.74 -19.33 -0.68
N LEU A 99 8.89 -20.46 -1.37
CA LEU A 99 8.52 -20.57 -2.77
C LEU A 99 7.04 -20.93 -2.82
N ILE A 100 6.23 -20.05 -3.37
CA ILE A 100 4.80 -20.32 -3.56
C ILE A 100 4.65 -21.22 -4.78
N CYS A 101 4.03 -22.38 -4.58
CA CYS A 101 3.83 -23.39 -5.60
C CYS A 101 2.34 -23.65 -5.81
N ASP A 102 1.99 -24.10 -7.01
CA ASP A 102 0.66 -24.64 -7.33
C ASP A 102 0.53 -26.11 -6.89
N ALA A 103 -0.61 -26.73 -7.26
CA ALA A 103 -0.93 -28.12 -6.94
C ALA A 103 0.06 -29.14 -7.51
N ASP A 104 0.68 -28.84 -8.63
CA ASP A 104 1.63 -29.71 -9.32
C ASP A 104 3.06 -29.55 -8.76
N GLY A 105 3.26 -28.59 -7.85
CA GLY A 105 4.56 -28.24 -7.26
C GLY A 105 5.42 -27.33 -8.13
N ASP A 106 4.85 -26.81 -9.20
CA ASP A 106 5.45 -25.76 -10.01
C ASP A 106 5.30 -24.39 -9.36
N VAL A 107 6.07 -23.40 -9.82
CA VAL A 107 5.95 -22.03 -9.29
C VAL A 107 4.54 -21.49 -9.57
N ALA A 108 3.84 -21.06 -8.52
CA ALA A 108 2.48 -20.53 -8.63
C ALA A 108 2.41 -19.37 -9.64
N PRO A 109 1.40 -19.35 -10.52
CA PRO A 109 1.22 -18.30 -11.52
C PRO A 109 0.88 -16.97 -10.85
N ARG A 110 1.14 -15.87 -11.54
CA ARG A 110 0.59 -14.57 -11.17
C ARG A 110 -0.90 -14.55 -11.45
N LEU A 111 -1.61 -13.79 -10.63
CA LEU A 111 -3.04 -13.58 -10.82
C LEU A 111 -3.37 -13.07 -12.22
N GLY A 112 -2.53 -12.17 -12.77
CA GLY A 112 -2.70 -11.65 -14.13
C GLY A 112 -2.54 -12.67 -15.27
N ASP A 113 -1.97 -13.84 -15.00
CA ASP A 113 -1.75 -14.91 -15.98
C ASP A 113 -2.83 -16.00 -15.91
N VAL A 114 -3.83 -15.86 -15.01
CA VAL A 114 -4.86 -16.87 -14.75
C VAL A 114 -6.22 -16.38 -15.23
N THR A 115 -7.00 -17.30 -15.80
CA THR A 115 -8.44 -17.14 -16.06
C THR A 115 -9.23 -17.91 -15.00
N MET A 116 -10.35 -17.36 -14.55
CA MET A 116 -11.14 -17.94 -13.46
C MET A 116 -12.65 -17.82 -13.71
N SER A 117 -13.47 -18.59 -12.96
CA SER A 117 -14.92 -18.39 -12.97
C SER A 117 -15.31 -17.14 -12.19
N ALA A 118 -16.55 -16.66 -12.39
CA ALA A 118 -17.07 -15.53 -11.64
C ALA A 118 -17.12 -15.82 -10.12
N GLU A 119 -17.50 -17.03 -9.74
CA GLU A 119 -17.56 -17.47 -8.34
C GLU A 119 -16.17 -17.45 -7.69
N GLN A 120 -15.14 -17.93 -8.40
CA GLN A 120 -13.76 -17.88 -7.92
C GLN A 120 -13.28 -16.45 -7.79
N ALA A 121 -13.60 -15.59 -8.76
CA ALA A 121 -13.24 -14.17 -8.73
C ALA A 121 -13.83 -13.43 -7.51
N VAL A 122 -15.08 -13.71 -7.17
CA VAL A 122 -15.73 -13.15 -5.98
C VAL A 122 -15.05 -13.62 -4.69
N GLU A 123 -14.74 -14.91 -4.59
CA GLU A 123 -14.11 -15.47 -3.38
C GLU A 123 -12.66 -14.96 -3.22
N ASP A 124 -11.86 -14.96 -4.29
CA ASP A 124 -10.49 -14.45 -4.26
C ASP A 124 -10.45 -12.94 -3.96
N HIS A 125 -11.37 -12.18 -4.55
CA HIS A 125 -11.51 -10.75 -4.24
C HIS A 125 -11.83 -10.54 -2.76
N ARG A 126 -12.76 -11.32 -2.20
CA ARG A 126 -13.11 -11.27 -0.77
C ARG A 126 -11.87 -11.53 0.12
N LEU A 127 -11.06 -12.53 -0.24
CA LEU A 127 -9.81 -12.84 0.48
C LEU A 127 -8.80 -11.69 0.38
N VAL A 128 -8.63 -11.11 -0.81
CA VAL A 128 -7.72 -9.96 -0.99
C VAL A 128 -8.19 -8.76 -0.17
N MET A 129 -9.49 -8.46 -0.14
CA MET A 129 -10.04 -7.39 0.70
C MET A 129 -9.79 -7.66 2.20
N LEU A 130 -9.97 -8.90 2.65
CA LEU A 130 -9.63 -9.30 4.02
C LEU A 130 -8.14 -9.08 4.32
N TYR A 131 -7.25 -9.42 3.38
CA TYR A 131 -5.82 -9.16 3.56
C TYR A 131 -5.50 -7.67 3.60
N VAL A 132 -6.12 -6.84 2.76
CA VAL A 132 -5.97 -5.37 2.80
C VAL A 132 -6.42 -4.81 4.17
N VAL A 133 -7.53 -5.28 4.73
CA VAL A 133 -7.98 -4.92 6.07
C VAL A 133 -6.93 -5.30 7.12
N ARG A 134 -6.46 -6.54 7.12
CA ARG A 134 -5.43 -7.02 8.07
C ARG A 134 -4.11 -6.26 7.95
N MET A 135 -3.70 -5.92 6.72
CA MET A 135 -2.52 -5.06 6.47
C MET A 135 -2.70 -3.70 7.14
N LEU A 136 -3.87 -3.07 6.95
CA LEU A 136 -4.16 -1.75 7.51
C LEU A 136 -4.28 -1.80 9.04
N CYS A 137 -4.83 -2.88 9.62
CA CYS A 137 -4.86 -3.10 11.08
C CYS A 137 -3.47 -3.13 11.71
N VAL A 138 -2.44 -3.60 11.00
CA VAL A 138 -1.04 -3.53 11.46
C VAL A 138 -0.31 -2.28 10.96
N GLY A 139 -1.03 -1.31 10.41
CA GLY A 139 -0.53 -0.01 9.97
C GLY A 139 0.26 -0.05 8.67
N ILE A 140 0.00 -1.01 7.77
CA ILE A 140 0.69 -1.18 6.49
C ILE A 140 -0.29 -1.00 5.33
N VAL A 141 0.10 -0.19 4.34
CA VAL A 141 -0.53 -0.11 3.01
C VAL A 141 0.49 -0.62 1.99
N HIS A 142 0.08 -1.47 1.05
CA HIS A 142 0.97 -2.08 0.05
C HIS A 142 1.61 -1.02 -0.86
N GLY A 143 0.78 -0.13 -1.39
CA GLY A 143 1.21 1.00 -2.21
C GLY A 143 1.47 0.68 -3.69
N ASP A 144 1.32 -0.59 -4.09
CA ASP A 144 1.45 -1.05 -5.49
C ASP A 144 0.76 -2.40 -5.73
N LEU A 145 -0.37 -2.63 -5.04
CA LEU A 145 -1.12 -3.87 -5.18
C LEU A 145 -1.81 -3.91 -6.56
N SER A 146 -1.56 -4.99 -7.28
CA SER A 146 -2.13 -5.25 -8.61
C SER A 146 -2.07 -6.76 -8.91
N GLU A 147 -2.69 -7.18 -10.00
CA GLU A 147 -2.68 -8.55 -10.50
C GLU A 147 -1.26 -9.11 -10.74
N PHE A 148 -0.26 -8.24 -10.88
CA PHE A 148 1.15 -8.63 -11.05
C PHE A 148 1.86 -8.92 -9.74
N ASN A 149 1.31 -8.42 -8.61
CA ASN A 149 1.87 -8.54 -7.26
C ASN A 149 1.02 -9.48 -6.38
N VAL A 150 0.27 -10.37 -7.01
CA VAL A 150 -0.47 -11.48 -6.38
C VAL A 150 -0.15 -12.75 -7.14
N LEU A 151 0.23 -13.81 -6.40
CA LEU A 151 0.30 -15.19 -6.91
C LEU A 151 -0.98 -15.92 -6.52
N LEU A 152 -1.30 -16.98 -7.26
CA LEU A 152 -2.46 -17.81 -6.97
C LEU A 152 -2.00 -19.25 -6.73
N ASP A 153 -2.12 -19.73 -5.49
CA ASP A 153 -1.90 -21.13 -5.13
C ASP A 153 -3.24 -21.85 -4.88
N GLU A 154 -3.21 -23.11 -4.45
CA GLU A 154 -4.42 -23.89 -4.14
C GLU A 154 -5.26 -23.30 -3.00
N GLN A 155 -4.68 -22.50 -2.14
CA GLN A 155 -5.34 -21.87 -0.99
C GLN A 155 -5.89 -20.48 -1.31
N GLY A 156 -5.61 -19.97 -2.53
CA GLY A 156 -6.06 -18.68 -3.02
C GLY A 156 -4.94 -17.64 -3.21
N PRO A 157 -5.25 -16.34 -3.16
CA PRO A 157 -4.30 -15.27 -3.44
C PRO A 157 -3.20 -15.14 -2.39
N VAL A 158 -1.97 -14.94 -2.86
CA VAL A 158 -0.75 -14.69 -2.05
C VAL A 158 -0.16 -13.36 -2.46
N ILE A 159 -0.11 -12.38 -1.55
CA ILE A 159 0.43 -11.04 -1.82
C ILE A 159 1.96 -11.08 -1.80
N ILE A 160 2.58 -10.50 -2.82
CA ILE A 160 4.04 -10.43 -2.95
C ILE A 160 4.49 -9.01 -3.25
N ASP A 161 5.80 -8.77 -3.16
CA ASP A 161 6.49 -7.53 -3.60
C ASP A 161 6.13 -6.28 -2.79
N LEU A 162 6.61 -6.21 -1.54
CA LEU A 162 6.34 -5.19 -0.54
C LEU A 162 7.35 -4.00 -0.45
N PRO A 163 8.29 -3.76 -1.39
CA PRO A 163 9.26 -2.69 -1.21
C PRO A 163 8.63 -1.30 -1.19
N GLN A 164 7.43 -1.16 -1.75
CA GLN A 164 6.67 0.09 -1.78
C GLN A 164 5.70 0.24 -0.60
N ALA A 165 5.63 -0.76 0.29
CA ALA A 165 4.77 -0.71 1.47
C ALA A 165 5.09 0.49 2.36
N VAL A 166 4.06 1.19 2.81
CA VAL A 166 4.17 2.39 3.65
C VAL A 166 3.44 2.22 4.98
N ASN A 167 3.84 3.02 5.97
CA ASN A 167 3.11 3.11 7.22
C ASN A 167 1.89 4.02 7.05
N ALA A 168 0.69 3.49 7.30
CA ALA A 168 -0.58 4.19 7.10
C ALA A 168 -0.69 5.49 7.93
N ALA A 169 -0.25 5.46 9.19
CA ALA A 169 -0.35 6.63 10.09
C ALA A 169 0.74 7.69 9.85
N ALA A 170 1.81 7.34 9.11
CA ALA A 170 2.97 8.22 8.95
C ALA A 170 3.16 8.73 7.52
N ASN A 171 2.28 8.35 6.59
CA ASN A 171 2.33 8.76 5.19
C ASN A 171 1.02 9.46 4.81
N ASN A 172 1.11 10.73 4.43
CA ASN A 172 -0.05 11.56 4.05
C ASN A 172 -0.76 11.08 2.77
N GLN A 173 -0.15 10.19 2.00
CA GLN A 173 -0.72 9.63 0.79
C GLN A 173 -1.27 8.19 0.99
N ALA A 174 -1.27 7.70 2.23
CA ALA A 174 -1.68 6.31 2.53
C ALA A 174 -3.11 6.01 2.07
N GLU A 175 -4.05 6.94 2.26
CA GLU A 175 -5.43 6.82 1.78
C GLU A 175 -5.50 6.65 0.27
N SER A 176 -4.84 7.53 -0.47
CA SER A 176 -4.84 7.48 -1.95
C SER A 176 -4.16 6.22 -2.47
N MET A 177 -3.11 5.73 -1.78
CA MET A 177 -2.45 4.48 -2.12
C MET A 177 -3.36 3.28 -1.85
N LEU A 178 -4.00 3.22 -0.68
CA LEU A 178 -4.98 2.18 -0.36
C LEU A 178 -6.12 2.16 -1.38
N SER A 179 -6.67 3.33 -1.70
CA SER A 179 -7.77 3.44 -2.67
C SER A 179 -7.36 2.92 -4.04
N ARG A 180 -6.14 3.23 -4.48
CA ARG A 180 -5.60 2.71 -5.74
C ARG A 180 -5.42 1.20 -5.68
N ASP A 181 -4.83 0.66 -4.63
CA ASP A 181 -4.60 -0.76 -4.42
C ASP A 181 -5.91 -1.55 -4.46
N VAL A 182 -6.92 -1.12 -3.70
CA VAL A 182 -8.26 -1.74 -3.66
C VAL A 182 -8.95 -1.66 -5.03
N ASN A 183 -8.92 -0.48 -5.68
CA ASN A 183 -9.56 -0.29 -6.97
C ASN A 183 -8.88 -1.12 -8.08
N ASN A 184 -7.56 -1.27 -8.06
CA ASN A 184 -6.86 -2.14 -9.01
C ASN A 184 -7.36 -3.58 -8.90
N MET A 185 -7.47 -4.12 -7.68
CA MET A 185 -7.94 -5.47 -7.44
C MET A 185 -9.42 -5.63 -7.80
N THR A 186 -10.26 -4.67 -7.43
CA THR A 186 -11.68 -4.67 -7.77
C THR A 186 -11.90 -4.60 -9.29
N ASN A 187 -11.12 -3.79 -9.99
CA ASN A 187 -11.20 -3.69 -11.46
C ASN A 187 -10.70 -4.97 -12.14
N TYR A 188 -9.65 -5.60 -11.62
CA TYR A 188 -9.15 -6.85 -12.17
C TYR A 188 -10.18 -7.98 -12.01
N TYR A 189 -10.66 -8.26 -10.80
CA TYR A 189 -11.65 -9.30 -10.55
C TYR A 189 -13.02 -8.98 -11.20
N GLY A 190 -13.35 -7.71 -11.33
CA GLY A 190 -14.57 -7.23 -12.00
C GLY A 190 -14.64 -7.57 -13.50
N GLN A 191 -13.52 -7.98 -14.13
CA GLN A 191 -13.53 -8.50 -15.50
C GLN A 191 -14.20 -9.88 -15.57
N PHE A 192 -14.16 -10.67 -14.47
CA PHE A 192 -14.75 -11.99 -14.36
C PHE A 192 -16.11 -11.94 -13.62
N ALA A 193 -16.27 -11.02 -12.68
CA ALA A 193 -17.45 -10.82 -11.83
C ALA A 193 -17.86 -9.33 -11.84
N PRO A 194 -18.63 -8.87 -12.84
CA PRO A 194 -18.95 -7.44 -13.03
C PRO A 194 -19.67 -6.76 -11.85
N GLU A 195 -20.35 -7.53 -11.00
CA GLU A 195 -20.99 -7.03 -9.78
C GLU A 195 -20.01 -6.40 -8.79
N LEU A 196 -18.74 -6.77 -8.83
CA LEU A 196 -17.71 -6.19 -7.97
C LEU A 196 -17.42 -4.73 -8.31
N LEU A 197 -17.60 -4.32 -9.57
CA LEU A 197 -17.31 -2.95 -10.04
C LEU A 197 -18.19 -1.88 -9.38
N GLY A 198 -19.36 -2.27 -8.84
CA GLY A 198 -20.26 -1.38 -8.10
C GLY A 198 -19.90 -1.17 -6.63
N THR A 199 -18.88 -1.85 -6.13
CA THR A 199 -18.51 -1.81 -4.71
C THR A 199 -17.62 -0.62 -4.38
N ARG A 200 -17.64 -0.18 -3.11
CA ARG A 200 -16.88 0.97 -2.60
C ARG A 200 -15.98 0.58 -1.42
N TYR A 201 -15.36 -0.59 -1.48
CA TYR A 201 -14.52 -1.12 -0.42
C TYR A 201 -13.40 -0.17 0.02
N ALA A 202 -12.79 0.57 -0.90
CA ALA A 202 -11.70 1.48 -0.55
C ALA A 202 -12.13 2.54 0.46
N LYS A 203 -13.30 3.16 0.24
CA LYS A 203 -13.86 4.17 1.16
C LYS A 203 -14.31 3.54 2.46
N GLU A 204 -15.02 2.42 2.42
CA GLU A 204 -15.49 1.71 3.60
C GLU A 204 -14.32 1.33 4.52
N ILE A 205 -13.25 0.76 3.98
CA ILE A 205 -12.07 0.35 4.74
C ILE A 205 -11.37 1.56 5.37
N TRP A 206 -11.20 2.66 4.61
CA TRP A 206 -10.49 3.83 5.12
C TRP A 206 -11.27 4.55 6.23
N GLU A 207 -12.58 4.71 6.09
CA GLU A 207 -13.41 5.30 7.15
C GLU A 207 -13.43 4.46 8.43
N LEU A 208 -13.53 3.14 8.30
CA LEU A 208 -13.43 2.25 9.47
C LEU A 208 -12.08 2.41 10.17
N TYR A 209 -11.00 2.59 9.41
CA TYR A 209 -9.66 2.84 9.94
C TYR A 209 -9.57 4.17 10.67
N GLU A 210 -10.02 5.27 10.06
CA GLU A 210 -10.02 6.61 10.68
C GLU A 210 -10.90 6.69 11.93
N ALA A 211 -12.03 5.99 11.91
CA ALA A 211 -12.93 5.89 13.06
C ALA A 211 -12.39 4.97 14.18
N GLY A 212 -11.26 4.28 13.97
CA GLY A 212 -10.71 3.29 14.92
C GLY A 212 -11.60 2.06 15.11
N LYS A 213 -12.42 1.75 14.11
CA LYS A 213 -13.39 0.62 14.12
C LYS A 213 -12.97 -0.54 13.22
N LEU A 214 -11.82 -0.44 12.56
CA LEU A 214 -11.34 -1.50 11.70
C LEU A 214 -10.89 -2.71 12.54
N ASP A 215 -11.49 -3.86 12.27
CA ASP A 215 -11.17 -5.14 12.91
C ASP A 215 -10.61 -6.12 11.88
N PRO A 216 -9.59 -6.96 12.20
CA PRO A 216 -8.98 -7.90 11.25
C PRO A 216 -9.94 -8.91 10.60
N ASP A 217 -11.07 -9.19 11.23
CA ASP A 217 -12.07 -10.14 10.76
C ASP A 217 -13.40 -9.46 10.41
N ILE A 218 -13.40 -8.14 10.20
CA ILE A 218 -14.59 -7.38 9.84
C ILE A 218 -15.18 -7.84 8.51
N GLU A 219 -16.50 -8.03 8.46
CA GLU A 219 -17.22 -8.26 7.21
C GLU A 219 -17.48 -6.93 6.50
N LEU A 220 -16.84 -6.77 5.36
CA LEU A 220 -17.07 -5.61 4.51
C LEU A 220 -18.35 -5.76 3.70
N THR A 221 -19.09 -4.67 3.57
CA THR A 221 -20.35 -4.64 2.82
C THR A 221 -20.19 -4.29 1.35
N GLY A 222 -19.07 -3.64 1.00
CA GLY A 222 -18.85 -3.02 -0.32
C GLY A 222 -19.78 -1.84 -0.58
N LYS A 223 -20.59 -1.45 0.41
CA LYS A 223 -21.53 -0.33 0.33
C LYS A 223 -20.99 0.81 1.17
N PHE A 224 -20.86 1.94 0.54
CA PHE A 224 -20.51 3.17 1.21
C PHE A 224 -21.66 4.16 0.99
N HIS A 225 -22.31 4.57 2.06
CA HIS A 225 -23.23 5.70 2.04
C HIS A 225 -22.41 6.94 2.41
N GLU A 226 -22.20 7.82 1.48
CA GLU A 226 -21.82 9.17 1.84
C GLU A 226 -22.96 9.69 2.74
N ASP A 227 -22.68 9.86 4.06
CA ASP A 227 -23.55 10.67 4.86
C ASP A 227 -23.61 12.03 4.18
N GLU A 228 -24.81 12.46 3.77
CA GLU A 228 -25.08 13.78 3.17
C GLU A 228 -24.78 14.95 4.13
N HIS A 229 -24.08 14.71 5.23
CA HIS A 229 -23.35 15.67 6.04
C HIS A 229 -21.94 15.96 5.46
N SER A 230 -21.82 16.02 4.13
CA SER A 230 -20.81 16.89 3.56
C SER A 230 -21.13 18.27 4.10
N ALA A 231 -20.22 18.83 4.91
CA ALA A 231 -20.31 20.20 5.40
C ALA A 231 -20.83 21.02 4.23
N ASP A 232 -21.96 21.73 4.46
CA ASP A 232 -22.58 22.53 3.42
C ASP A 232 -21.54 23.57 2.96
N VAL A 233 -20.78 23.20 1.94
CA VAL A 233 -19.68 24.02 1.40
C VAL A 233 -20.24 25.37 1.01
N ASN A 234 -21.54 25.44 0.62
CA ASN A 234 -22.23 26.68 0.32
C ASN A 234 -22.49 27.48 1.60
N ALA A 235 -22.80 26.86 2.73
CA ALA A 235 -22.94 27.56 4.01
C ALA A 235 -21.59 28.12 4.48
N VAL A 236 -20.51 27.33 4.40
CA VAL A 236 -19.15 27.78 4.74
C VAL A 236 -18.67 28.89 3.78
N LEU A 237 -18.89 28.77 2.49
CA LEU A 237 -18.57 29.81 1.51
C LEU A 237 -19.39 31.08 1.75
N THR A 238 -20.64 30.97 2.19
CA THR A 238 -21.50 32.12 2.53
C THR A 238 -20.99 32.81 3.79
N GLU A 239 -20.58 32.06 4.83
CA GLU A 239 -19.94 32.63 6.04
C GLU A 239 -18.63 33.34 5.72
N ILE A 240 -17.77 32.72 4.91
CA ILE A 240 -16.48 33.32 4.49
C ILE A 240 -16.76 34.61 3.68
N SER A 241 -17.72 34.61 2.76
CA SER A 241 -18.08 35.78 1.97
C SER A 241 -18.64 36.91 2.82
N ALA A 242 -19.46 36.58 3.82
CA ALA A 242 -19.99 37.56 4.77
C ALA A 242 -18.86 38.18 5.63
N ALA A 243 -17.92 37.37 6.12
CA ALA A 243 -16.77 37.84 6.89
C ALA A 243 -15.85 38.76 6.05
N ILE A 244 -15.63 38.45 4.78
CA ILE A 244 -14.84 39.29 3.86
C ILE A 244 -15.55 40.65 3.64
N GLN A 245 -16.87 40.66 3.42
CA GLN A 245 -17.62 41.90 3.23
C GLN A 245 -17.63 42.79 4.49
N GLU A 246 -17.71 42.17 5.64
CA GLU A 246 -17.67 42.88 6.92
C GLU A 246 -16.31 43.55 7.17
N GLU A 247 -15.21 42.85 6.82
CA GLU A 247 -13.84 43.40 6.95
C GLU A 247 -13.58 44.51 5.90
N GLU A 248 -14.05 44.35 4.67
CA GLU A 248 -13.99 45.39 3.64
C GLU A 248 -14.76 46.66 4.08
N ALA A 249 -15.97 46.51 4.59
CA ALA A 249 -16.77 47.64 5.09
C ALA A 249 -16.11 48.31 6.32
N ARG A 250 -15.37 47.53 7.14
CA ARG A 250 -14.59 48.06 8.26
C ARG A 250 -13.40 48.88 7.76
N LEU A 251 -12.67 48.39 6.78
CA LEU A 251 -11.52 49.07 6.17
C LEU A 251 -11.94 50.37 5.45
N GLU A 252 -13.09 50.37 4.78
CA GLU A 252 -13.64 51.58 4.15
C GLU A 252 -13.97 52.70 5.19
N ARG A 253 -14.54 52.32 6.34
CA ARG A 253 -14.83 53.27 7.43
C ARG A 253 -13.58 53.83 8.12
N MET A 254 -12.41 53.16 7.94
CA MET A 254 -11.14 53.59 8.53
C MET A 254 -10.29 54.47 7.59
N LYS A 255 -10.72 54.68 6.33
CA LYS A 255 -10.04 55.65 5.44
C LYS A 255 -10.28 57.06 5.95
N PRO A 256 -9.24 57.86 6.19
CA PRO A 256 -9.43 59.25 6.58
C PRO A 256 -10.03 60.03 5.40
N ASP A 257 -11.00 60.90 5.69
CA ASP A 257 -11.54 61.85 4.74
C ASP A 257 -10.38 62.71 4.21
N GLU A 258 -9.99 62.54 2.96
CA GLU A 258 -9.08 63.46 2.28
C GLU A 258 -9.85 64.74 2.01
N LEU A 259 -9.52 65.79 2.79
CA LEU A 259 -9.86 67.21 2.54
C LEU A 259 -8.74 67.87 1.77
#